data_90022bbae8299d4596d8459267fb4ab9
#
_entry.id   90022bbae8299d4596d8459267fb4ab9
#
_cell.length_a   1.000
_cell.length_b   1.000
_cell.length_c   1.000
_cell.angle_alpha   90.00
_cell.angle_beta   90.00
_cell.angle_gamma   90.00
#
_symmetry.space_group_name_H-M   'P 1'
#
loop_
_entity.id
_entity.type
_entity.pdbx_description
1 polymer ?
#
loop_
_entity_poly.entity_id
_entity_poly.type
_entity_poly.pdbx_seq_one_letter_code
_entity_poly.pdbx_strand_id
1 'polypeptide(L)'
;MRRTIVVAIGVLLSGSIVGNAQQSGQIAPTFRAGTALVDFNIVATDSKGNPVTDLRRDEIALFDDDQVREIAFFQFEGAASSLASPGNPPVALPAGTFTNRIEYAARPPKNLIAIVVDLINTSIGQQVELQNQLLQNLKQVPADAHVGLYVISEHAVALHDFTQDAESLRARLEKNTPTVQTTLASSARVVQQLLSTGAPHHAESLRALAEADARIQGDLDQQFMKTRRRLTLQALESVGHHLAGTPGRKSLVWVSYGFPLTDFYGTYTDQVSSASQELATQNVAVYPVDAQGLPPYRNAPREQGRIEGTSELIASITGGRATRNNNDLAKAVDAAAEDIRGTYSLGFYAANSADNRWHRLSVKVTRPGVSVRHRQGYLASASVNEGSDWPHERWNELAYRPLTSTAVRVDVRPTKDATRLNLSVDVVVDDLQFRPADGGTAADVEIALVEKTTKGPTNVRVQSAGIQIPAGAAAPAVVPFSATFSLNAQTTSVRVIVRDRASGKFGSLDLPLDKLPKP
;
A
#
# COMPACT_ATOMS: atom_id res chain seq x y z
N MET A 1 -31.75 7.25 -2.62
CA MET A 1 -32.52 6.74 -1.47
C MET A 1 -31.63 5.81 -0.70
N ARG A 2 -31.19 6.25 0.47
CA ARG A 2 -30.33 5.45 1.37
C ARG A 2 -31.19 4.50 2.16
N ARG A 3 -30.90 3.21 2.10
CA ARG A 3 -31.47 2.22 3.02
C ARG A 3 -30.39 1.82 4.02
N THR A 4 -30.54 2.23 5.26
CA THR A 4 -29.73 1.76 6.38
C THR A 4 -30.30 0.42 6.82
N ILE A 5 -29.51 -0.66 6.72
CA ILE A 5 -29.89 -1.98 7.22
C ILE A 5 -29.16 -2.17 8.56
N VAL A 6 -29.91 -2.24 9.65
CA VAL A 6 -29.40 -2.59 10.98
C VAL A 6 -29.55 -4.11 11.12
N VAL A 7 -28.40 -4.81 11.18
CA VAL A 7 -28.39 -6.26 11.45
C VAL A 7 -28.19 -6.45 12.95
N ALA A 8 -29.25 -6.77 13.67
CA ALA A 8 -29.20 -7.21 15.06
C ALA A 8 -28.98 -8.72 15.10
N ILE A 9 -27.84 -9.18 15.61
CA ILE A 9 -27.53 -10.60 15.77
C ILE A 9 -28.03 -11.06 17.14
N GLY A 10 -29.17 -11.78 17.16
CA GLY A 10 -29.64 -12.48 18.33
C GLY A 10 -28.87 -13.79 18.51
N VAL A 11 -28.13 -13.93 19.62
CA VAL A 11 -27.45 -15.18 19.98
C VAL A 11 -28.39 -16.06 20.76
N LEU A 12 -28.77 -17.20 20.19
CA LEU A 12 -29.43 -18.29 20.90
C LEU A 12 -28.37 -19.10 21.69
N LEU A 13 -28.49 -19.03 23.02
CA LEU A 13 -27.69 -19.82 23.97
C LEU A 13 -28.18 -21.26 24.00
N SER A 14 -27.33 -22.23 23.68
CA SER A 14 -27.51 -23.65 24.00
C SER A 14 -26.28 -24.15 24.78
N GLY A 15 -26.59 -24.69 25.92
CA GLY A 15 -25.90 -25.27 27.03
C GLY A 15 -24.53 -25.94 26.92
N SER A 16 -23.79 -25.66 27.91
CA SER A 16 -22.71 -26.29 28.70
C SER A 16 -22.18 -27.68 28.31
N ILE A 17 -20.85 -27.75 28.12
CA ILE A 17 -20.03 -28.88 28.61
C ILE A 17 -18.72 -28.28 29.17
N VAL A 18 -18.45 -28.54 30.45
CA VAL A 18 -17.23 -28.15 31.18
C VAL A 18 -16.15 -29.18 30.88
N GLY A 19 -15.07 -28.74 30.26
CA GLY A 19 -13.84 -29.51 30.10
C GLY A 19 -12.66 -28.66 30.56
N ASN A 20 -12.04 -29.01 31.70
CA ASN A 20 -10.79 -28.39 32.18
C ASN A 20 -9.64 -28.73 31.25
N ALA A 21 -9.09 -27.74 30.56
CA ALA A 21 -7.77 -27.77 29.94
C ALA A 21 -6.97 -26.61 30.48
N GLN A 22 -5.84 -26.92 31.14
CA GLN A 22 -4.82 -25.94 31.55
C GLN A 22 -4.31 -25.21 30.33
N GLN A 23 -4.64 -23.93 30.21
CA GLN A 23 -4.07 -23.02 29.23
C GLN A 23 -2.82 -22.34 29.79
N SER A 24 -1.69 -22.62 29.16
CA SER A 24 -0.50 -21.78 29.21
C SER A 24 -0.85 -20.39 28.67
N GLY A 25 -0.67 -19.36 29.52
CA GLY A 25 -1.18 -18.02 29.26
C GLY A 25 -0.57 -17.32 28.06
N GLN A 26 -1.29 -17.26 26.96
CA GLN A 26 -1.23 -16.15 26.04
C GLN A 26 -2.16 -15.06 26.58
N ILE A 27 -1.56 -13.94 26.98
CA ILE A 27 -2.32 -12.75 27.38
C ILE A 27 -3.00 -12.21 26.12
N ALA A 28 -4.28 -12.47 25.96
CA ALA A 28 -5.07 -11.82 24.94
C ALA A 28 -5.07 -10.31 25.21
N PRO A 29 -4.86 -9.46 24.20
CA PRO A 29 -4.85 -8.01 24.40
C PRO A 29 -6.21 -7.56 24.91
N THR A 30 -6.23 -6.98 26.11
CA THR A 30 -7.43 -6.37 26.69
C THR A 30 -7.67 -5.05 25.96
N PHE A 31 -8.69 -4.98 25.12
CA PHE A 31 -9.10 -3.75 24.45
C PHE A 31 -9.57 -2.73 25.50
N ARG A 32 -8.80 -1.66 25.69
CA ARG A 32 -9.23 -0.49 26.45
C ARG A 32 -10.02 0.44 25.53
N ALA A 33 -11.27 0.67 25.83
CA ALA A 33 -12.12 1.59 25.09
C ALA A 33 -11.46 3.00 25.03
N GLY A 34 -11.30 3.53 23.82
CA GLY A 34 -10.77 4.88 23.59
C GLY A 34 -9.27 4.99 23.31
N THR A 35 -8.53 3.88 23.22
CA THR A 35 -7.11 3.90 22.86
C THR A 35 -6.87 3.06 21.59
N ALA A 36 -6.27 3.66 20.55
CA ALA A 36 -5.86 2.90 19.38
C ALA A 36 -4.50 2.24 19.62
N LEU A 37 -4.39 0.97 19.26
CA LEU A 37 -3.10 0.28 19.21
C LEU A 37 -2.34 0.78 17.97
N VAL A 38 -1.18 1.37 18.20
CA VAL A 38 -0.22 1.75 17.14
C VAL A 38 0.84 0.67 17.07
N ASP A 39 0.88 -0.07 15.97
CA ASP A 39 1.89 -1.07 15.69
C ASP A 39 2.87 -0.58 14.62
N PHE A 40 4.14 -0.92 14.77
CA PHE A 40 5.18 -0.59 13.80
C PHE A 40 6.41 -1.49 13.94
N ASN A 41 7.22 -1.49 12.89
CA ASN A 41 8.44 -2.27 12.85
C ASN A 41 9.68 -1.42 13.17
N ILE A 42 10.61 -1.99 13.94
CA ILE A 42 11.97 -1.48 14.07
C ILE A 42 12.95 -2.48 13.47
N VAL A 43 14.07 -1.97 12.96
CA VAL A 43 15.21 -2.77 12.50
C VAL A 43 16.37 -2.48 13.42
N ALA A 44 16.89 -3.52 14.09
CA ALA A 44 18.02 -3.41 14.99
C ALA A 44 19.31 -3.90 14.33
N THR A 45 20.37 -3.09 14.38
CA THR A 45 21.68 -3.42 13.82
C THR A 45 22.81 -3.08 14.80
N ASP A 46 23.90 -3.83 14.73
CA ASP A 46 25.15 -3.53 15.44
C ASP A 46 25.93 -2.39 14.75
N SER A 47 27.07 -2.01 15.32
CA SER A 47 27.95 -0.96 14.75
C SER A 47 28.56 -1.32 13.39
N LYS A 48 28.52 -2.60 13.00
CA LYS A 48 28.99 -3.09 11.69
C LYS A 48 27.85 -3.21 10.68
N GLY A 49 26.59 -2.94 11.11
CA GLY A 49 25.39 -3.07 10.27
C GLY A 49 24.77 -4.46 10.28
N ASN A 50 25.29 -5.43 11.04
CA ASN A 50 24.70 -6.76 11.12
C ASN A 50 23.39 -6.74 11.91
N PRO A 51 22.40 -7.57 11.55
CA PRO A 51 21.14 -7.69 12.27
C PRO A 51 21.38 -8.16 13.73
N VAL A 52 20.75 -7.46 14.69
CA VAL A 52 20.68 -7.88 16.09
C VAL A 52 19.36 -8.60 16.31
N THR A 53 19.40 -9.88 16.70
CA THR A 53 18.23 -10.77 16.75
C THR A 53 17.80 -11.18 18.16
N ASP A 54 18.52 -10.71 19.19
CA ASP A 54 18.34 -11.09 20.59
C ASP A 54 18.01 -9.88 21.50
N LEU A 55 17.48 -8.79 20.91
CA LEU A 55 17.11 -7.61 21.66
C LEU A 55 15.88 -7.89 22.54
N ARG A 56 15.94 -7.42 23.79
CA ARG A 56 14.85 -7.63 24.76
C ARG A 56 14.02 -6.36 24.93
N ARG A 57 12.78 -6.53 25.34
CA ARG A 57 11.83 -5.43 25.57
C ARG A 57 12.35 -4.40 26.57
N ASP A 58 13.04 -4.85 27.65
CA ASP A 58 13.57 -4.00 28.71
C ASP A 58 14.79 -3.14 28.28
N GLU A 59 15.35 -3.43 27.10
CA GLU A 59 16.41 -2.63 26.49
C GLU A 59 15.89 -1.49 25.61
N ILE A 60 14.56 -1.38 25.45
CA ILE A 60 13.92 -0.43 24.53
C ILE A 60 13.12 0.60 25.30
N ALA A 61 13.36 1.87 25.02
CA ALA A 61 12.53 2.99 25.44
C ALA A 61 11.80 3.59 24.23
N LEU A 62 10.47 3.59 24.25
CA LEU A 62 9.60 4.14 23.22
C LEU A 62 9.06 5.50 23.63
N PHE A 63 9.11 6.45 22.69
CA PHE A 63 8.60 7.80 22.88
C PHE A 63 7.63 8.15 21.75
N ASP A 64 6.53 8.80 22.14
CA ASP A 64 5.51 9.36 21.27
C ASP A 64 5.39 10.86 21.59
N ASP A 65 5.77 11.73 20.64
CA ASP A 65 5.95 13.18 20.87
C ASP A 65 6.77 13.50 22.13
N ASP A 66 7.91 12.83 22.28
CA ASP A 66 8.83 12.92 23.43
C ASP A 66 8.27 12.38 24.76
N GLN A 67 7.04 11.87 24.79
CA GLN A 67 6.45 11.23 25.97
C GLN A 67 6.75 9.72 25.96
N VAL A 68 7.26 9.22 27.08
CA VAL A 68 7.53 7.77 27.25
C VAL A 68 6.21 7.00 27.15
N ARG A 69 6.22 5.94 26.36
CA ARG A 69 5.08 5.01 26.20
C ARG A 69 5.44 3.61 26.64
N GLU A 70 4.48 2.97 27.29
CA GLU A 70 4.59 1.55 27.62
C GLU A 70 4.42 0.72 26.36
N ILE A 71 5.37 -0.19 26.09
CA ILE A 71 5.30 -1.12 24.97
C ILE A 71 4.24 -2.19 25.32
N ALA A 72 3.16 -2.28 24.55
CA ALA A 72 2.10 -3.27 24.77
C ALA A 72 2.55 -4.68 24.33
N PHE A 73 3.22 -4.78 23.17
CA PHE A 73 3.83 -6.00 22.71
C PHE A 73 5.19 -5.73 22.05
N PHE A 74 6.04 -6.75 22.07
CA PHE A 74 7.35 -6.73 21.44
C PHE A 74 7.69 -8.14 20.96
N GLN A 75 7.93 -8.30 19.66
CA GLN A 75 8.16 -9.59 19.03
C GLN A 75 9.24 -9.50 17.96
N PHE A 76 10.18 -10.46 17.95
CA PHE A 76 11.14 -10.61 16.87
C PHE A 76 10.45 -11.23 15.64
N GLU A 77 10.63 -10.60 14.47
CA GLU A 77 9.99 -10.98 13.20
C GLU A 77 10.97 -11.52 12.15
N GLY A 78 12.28 -11.56 12.46
CA GLY A 78 13.31 -11.99 11.52
C GLY A 78 13.12 -13.42 10.98
N ALA A 79 13.99 -13.83 10.05
CA ALA A 79 13.86 -15.09 9.30
C ALA A 79 13.73 -16.36 10.16
N ALA A 80 14.30 -16.36 11.39
CA ALA A 80 14.12 -17.47 12.33
C ALA A 80 12.66 -17.61 12.83
N SER A 81 11.89 -16.51 12.84
CA SER A 81 10.47 -16.49 13.19
C SER A 81 9.58 -16.94 12.02
N SER A 82 10.11 -17.03 10.80
CA SER A 82 9.38 -17.54 9.63
C SER A 82 9.10 -19.05 9.68
N LEU A 83 9.74 -19.77 10.60
CA LEU A 83 9.26 -21.06 11.10
C LEU A 83 8.13 -20.80 12.12
N ALA A 84 7.13 -19.98 11.72
CA ALA A 84 5.90 -19.89 12.47
C ALA A 84 5.46 -21.34 12.75
N SER A 85 5.22 -21.63 14.01
CA SER A 85 4.39 -22.78 14.39
C SER A 85 3.30 -22.88 13.35
N PRO A 86 3.07 -24.03 12.73
CA PRO A 86 1.98 -24.16 11.78
C PRO A 86 0.72 -23.76 12.55
N GLY A 87 0.34 -22.49 12.42
CA GLY A 87 -0.98 -22.06 12.82
C GLY A 87 -1.90 -23.04 12.14
N ASN A 88 -2.97 -23.45 12.79
CA ASN A 88 -3.96 -24.31 12.16
C ASN A 88 -4.17 -23.77 10.75
N PRO A 89 -4.07 -24.60 9.71
CA PRO A 89 -4.32 -24.15 8.36
C PRO A 89 -5.65 -23.41 8.35
N PRO A 90 -5.76 -22.27 7.64
CA PRO A 90 -7.01 -21.54 7.63
C PRO A 90 -8.13 -22.50 7.22
N VAL A 91 -9.29 -22.39 7.88
CA VAL A 91 -10.47 -23.22 7.56
C VAL A 91 -10.75 -23.07 6.07
N ALA A 92 -10.85 -24.19 5.35
CA ALA A 92 -11.07 -24.16 3.91
C ALA A 92 -12.30 -23.29 3.58
N LEU A 93 -12.13 -22.35 2.65
CA LEU A 93 -13.25 -21.55 2.19
C LEU A 93 -14.25 -22.40 1.41
N PRO A 94 -15.55 -22.13 1.52
CA PRO A 94 -16.56 -22.77 0.69
C PRO A 94 -16.24 -22.65 -0.80
N ALA A 95 -16.59 -23.65 -1.58
CA ALA A 95 -16.38 -23.61 -3.03
C ALA A 95 -17.05 -22.37 -3.66
N GLY A 96 -16.39 -21.74 -4.61
CA GLY A 96 -16.87 -20.52 -5.27
C GLY A 96 -16.70 -19.24 -4.47
N THR A 97 -15.95 -19.27 -3.35
CA THR A 97 -15.59 -18.07 -2.60
C THR A 97 -14.39 -17.37 -3.26
N PHE A 98 -14.55 -16.08 -3.50
CA PHE A 98 -13.46 -15.17 -3.87
C PHE A 98 -12.97 -14.45 -2.61
N THR A 99 -11.67 -14.29 -2.47
CA THR A 99 -11.06 -13.68 -1.27
C THR A 99 -9.89 -12.76 -1.63
N ASN A 100 -9.69 -11.70 -0.83
CA ASN A 100 -8.47 -10.89 -0.86
C ASN A 100 -7.53 -11.25 0.32
N ARG A 101 -7.82 -12.31 1.04
CA ARG A 101 -7.08 -12.75 2.22
C ARG A 101 -5.86 -13.56 1.81
N ILE A 102 -4.68 -13.03 2.14
CA ILE A 102 -3.40 -13.61 1.74
C ILE A 102 -3.12 -14.96 2.39
N GLU A 103 -3.70 -15.22 3.57
CA GLU A 103 -3.56 -16.49 4.29
C GLU A 103 -4.11 -17.69 3.52
N TYR A 104 -4.96 -17.44 2.51
CA TYR A 104 -5.47 -18.47 1.58
C TYR A 104 -4.65 -18.60 0.30
N ALA A 105 -3.61 -17.80 0.12
CA ALA A 105 -2.64 -18.03 -0.95
C ALA A 105 -1.98 -19.40 -0.79
N ALA A 106 -1.61 -20.05 -1.87
CA ALA A 106 -0.99 -21.38 -1.86
C ALA A 106 0.27 -21.44 -0.96
N ARG A 107 0.98 -20.32 -0.83
CA ARG A 107 2.11 -20.11 0.09
C ARG A 107 2.00 -18.68 0.61
N PRO A 108 1.33 -18.44 1.76
CA PRO A 108 1.21 -17.10 2.29
C PRO A 108 2.61 -16.57 2.63
N PRO A 109 3.05 -15.52 1.97
CA PRO A 109 4.36 -14.96 2.22
C PRO A 109 4.36 -14.17 3.52
N LYS A 110 5.46 -14.20 4.23
CA LYS A 110 5.75 -13.35 5.38
C LYS A 110 7.03 -12.59 5.08
N ASN A 111 7.09 -11.30 5.42
CA ASN A 111 8.25 -10.48 5.11
C ASN A 111 8.54 -10.37 3.60
N LEU A 112 7.92 -9.41 2.96
CA LEU A 112 7.90 -9.25 1.51
C LEU A 112 8.90 -8.21 1.01
N ILE A 113 9.43 -8.46 -0.19
CA ILE A 113 10.14 -7.46 -0.99
C ILE A 113 9.36 -7.24 -2.30
N ALA A 114 8.73 -6.08 -2.45
CA ALA A 114 8.09 -5.68 -3.69
C ALA A 114 9.07 -4.83 -4.52
N ILE A 115 9.53 -5.31 -5.66
CA ILE A 115 10.29 -4.52 -6.63
C ILE A 115 9.29 -3.79 -7.50
N VAL A 116 9.32 -2.46 -7.45
CA VAL A 116 8.39 -1.58 -8.17
C VAL A 116 9.15 -0.77 -9.21
N VAL A 117 8.94 -1.09 -10.47
CA VAL A 117 9.61 -0.46 -11.62
C VAL A 117 8.76 0.70 -12.11
N ASP A 118 9.32 1.90 -12.06
CA ASP A 118 8.64 3.13 -12.43
C ASP A 118 8.88 3.49 -13.90
N LEU A 119 7.92 3.19 -14.75
CA LEU A 119 7.96 3.54 -16.18
C LEU A 119 7.38 4.94 -16.48
N ILE A 120 6.64 5.55 -15.54
CA ILE A 120 6.14 6.93 -15.71
C ILE A 120 7.32 7.90 -15.81
N ASN A 121 8.36 7.65 -15.00
CA ASN A 121 9.52 8.52 -14.86
C ASN A 121 10.75 8.00 -15.64
N THR A 122 10.55 7.00 -16.49
CA THR A 122 11.59 6.41 -17.33
C THR A 122 11.25 6.63 -18.80
N SER A 123 12.11 7.33 -19.54
CA SER A 123 11.90 7.54 -20.98
C SER A 123 11.96 6.22 -21.76
N ILE A 124 11.32 6.17 -22.93
CA ILE A 124 11.27 4.95 -23.76
C ILE A 124 12.69 4.42 -24.06
N GLY A 125 13.64 5.30 -24.35
CA GLY A 125 15.04 4.91 -24.60
C GLY A 125 15.74 4.32 -23.37
N GLN A 126 15.34 4.71 -22.18
CA GLN A 126 15.90 4.23 -20.91
C GLN A 126 15.20 2.95 -20.40
N GLN A 127 13.98 2.64 -20.88
CA GLN A 127 13.23 1.45 -20.44
C GLN A 127 13.97 0.14 -20.79
N VAL A 128 14.63 0.08 -21.95
CA VAL A 128 15.41 -1.08 -22.37
C VAL A 128 16.63 -1.28 -21.46
N GLU A 129 17.34 -0.19 -21.15
CA GLU A 129 18.50 -0.22 -20.25
C GLU A 129 18.08 -0.64 -18.83
N LEU A 130 16.98 -0.06 -18.32
CA LEU A 130 16.41 -0.43 -17.03
C LEU A 130 16.04 -1.92 -16.98
N GLN A 131 15.41 -2.45 -18.02
CA GLN A 131 15.08 -3.87 -18.11
C GLN A 131 16.33 -4.74 -18.05
N ASN A 132 17.39 -4.41 -18.80
CA ASN A 132 18.64 -5.16 -18.80
C ASN A 132 19.30 -5.13 -17.40
N GLN A 133 19.31 -3.98 -16.73
CA GLN A 133 19.81 -3.86 -15.36
C GLN A 133 19.00 -4.73 -14.38
N LEU A 134 17.67 -4.69 -14.48
CA LEU A 134 16.78 -5.52 -13.66
C LEU A 134 17.06 -7.02 -13.87
N LEU A 135 17.17 -7.48 -15.13
CA LEU A 135 17.45 -8.88 -15.46
C LEU A 135 18.79 -9.38 -14.90
N GLN A 136 19.80 -8.50 -14.87
CA GLN A 136 21.10 -8.84 -14.29
C GLN A 136 21.04 -8.89 -12.75
N ASN A 137 20.40 -7.91 -12.14
CA ASN A 137 20.33 -7.79 -10.68
C ASN A 137 19.41 -8.85 -10.03
N LEU A 138 18.34 -9.28 -10.72
CA LEU A 138 17.47 -10.35 -10.22
C LEU A 138 18.20 -11.69 -10.00
N LYS A 139 19.37 -11.91 -10.64
CA LYS A 139 20.22 -13.09 -10.38
C LYS A 139 20.83 -13.11 -8.98
N GLN A 140 20.93 -11.93 -8.35
CA GLN A 140 21.59 -11.74 -7.05
C GLN A 140 20.58 -11.64 -5.90
N VAL A 141 19.28 -11.84 -6.18
CA VAL A 141 18.24 -11.85 -5.13
C VAL A 141 18.51 -12.98 -4.14
N PRO A 142 18.50 -12.71 -2.81
CA PRO A 142 18.69 -13.75 -1.80
C PRO A 142 17.65 -14.86 -1.93
N ALA A 143 18.08 -16.12 -1.86
CA ALA A 143 17.23 -17.29 -2.05
C ALA A 143 16.13 -17.45 -0.97
N ASP A 144 16.28 -16.79 0.19
CA ASP A 144 15.32 -16.77 1.28
C ASP A 144 14.31 -15.61 1.19
N ALA A 145 14.50 -14.69 0.22
CA ALA A 145 13.62 -13.54 0.03
C ALA A 145 12.38 -13.90 -0.80
N HIS A 146 11.19 -13.48 -0.34
CA HIS A 146 9.96 -13.52 -1.13
C HIS A 146 9.82 -12.21 -1.91
N VAL A 147 10.05 -12.28 -3.21
CA VAL A 147 10.09 -11.11 -4.09
C VAL A 147 8.92 -11.13 -5.05
N GLY A 148 8.19 -10.01 -5.12
CA GLY A 148 7.16 -9.73 -6.13
C GLY A 148 7.62 -8.62 -7.07
N LEU A 149 7.14 -8.65 -8.31
CA LEU A 149 7.50 -7.68 -9.35
C LEU A 149 6.29 -6.89 -9.79
N TYR A 150 6.40 -5.56 -9.68
CA TYR A 150 5.35 -4.60 -10.04
C TYR A 150 5.90 -3.58 -11.03
N VAL A 151 5.02 -3.05 -11.86
CA VAL A 151 5.32 -1.96 -12.79
C VAL A 151 4.33 -0.83 -12.60
N ILE A 152 4.84 0.39 -12.56
CA ILE A 152 4.04 1.61 -12.57
C ILE A 152 4.03 2.18 -13.99
N SER A 153 2.81 2.32 -14.55
CA SER A 153 2.54 3.06 -15.77
C SER A 153 1.46 4.12 -15.47
N GLU A 154 0.27 4.04 -16.06
CA GLU A 154 -0.87 4.83 -15.60
C GLU A 154 -1.36 4.36 -14.22
N HIS A 155 -1.19 3.06 -13.95
CA HIS A 155 -1.51 2.39 -12.69
C HIS A 155 -0.39 1.43 -12.30
N ALA A 156 -0.38 1.02 -11.04
CA ALA A 156 0.47 -0.08 -10.59
C ALA A 156 -0.15 -1.43 -11.00
N VAL A 157 0.65 -2.29 -11.60
CA VAL A 157 0.26 -3.64 -12.04
C VAL A 157 1.26 -4.65 -11.50
N ALA A 158 0.78 -5.76 -10.94
CA ALA A 158 1.62 -6.90 -10.60
C ALA A 158 2.00 -7.66 -11.88
N LEU A 159 3.29 -7.73 -12.17
CA LEU A 159 3.83 -8.59 -13.23
C LEU A 159 4.01 -10.02 -12.76
N HIS A 160 4.42 -10.18 -11.51
CA HIS A 160 4.63 -11.49 -10.89
C HIS A 160 4.32 -11.42 -9.40
N ASP A 161 3.60 -12.41 -8.89
CA ASP A 161 3.34 -12.59 -7.47
C ASP A 161 4.61 -12.93 -6.70
N PHE A 162 4.53 -12.92 -5.37
CA PHE A 162 5.67 -13.20 -4.52
C PHE A 162 6.19 -14.62 -4.67
N THR A 163 7.48 -14.74 -4.93
CA THR A 163 8.18 -16.01 -5.12
C THR A 163 9.61 -15.93 -4.57
N GLN A 164 10.20 -17.08 -4.27
CA GLN A 164 11.64 -17.24 -4.02
C GLN A 164 12.40 -17.67 -5.28
N ASP A 165 11.69 -17.89 -6.38
CA ASP A 165 12.27 -18.31 -7.66
C ASP A 165 12.62 -17.09 -8.53
N ALA A 166 13.89 -16.66 -8.44
CA ALA A 166 14.42 -15.54 -9.20
C ALA A 166 14.34 -15.77 -10.72
N GLU A 167 14.41 -17.03 -11.19
CA GLU A 167 14.33 -17.34 -12.60
C GLU A 167 12.91 -17.14 -13.16
N SER A 168 11.89 -17.47 -12.37
CA SER A 168 10.49 -17.17 -12.70
C SER A 168 10.24 -15.66 -12.84
N LEU A 169 10.82 -14.84 -11.94
CA LEU A 169 10.74 -13.36 -12.02
C LEU A 169 11.39 -12.86 -13.31
N ARG A 170 12.58 -13.38 -13.65
CA ARG A 170 13.32 -13.02 -14.86
C ARG A 170 12.56 -13.39 -16.13
N ALA A 171 12.08 -14.61 -16.23
CA ALA A 171 11.30 -15.10 -17.37
C ALA A 171 10.04 -14.25 -17.59
N ARG A 172 9.41 -13.80 -16.50
CA ARG A 172 8.24 -12.92 -16.57
C ARG A 172 8.59 -11.52 -17.07
N LEU A 173 9.72 -10.96 -16.60
CA LEU A 173 10.20 -9.64 -17.01
C LEU A 173 10.63 -9.65 -18.50
N GLU A 174 11.30 -10.72 -18.97
CA GLU A 174 11.69 -10.89 -20.36
C GLU A 174 10.47 -10.93 -21.29
N LYS A 175 9.42 -11.66 -20.89
CA LYS A 175 8.23 -11.87 -21.71
C LYS A 175 7.30 -10.65 -21.75
N ASN A 176 7.24 -9.85 -20.70
CA ASN A 176 6.29 -8.76 -20.53
C ASN A 176 7.02 -7.45 -20.21
N THR A 177 7.71 -6.91 -21.19
CA THR A 177 8.17 -5.52 -21.09
C THR A 177 7.02 -4.62 -21.51
N PRO A 178 6.32 -3.95 -20.58
CA PRO A 178 5.33 -2.97 -20.99
C PRO A 178 6.08 -1.78 -21.59
N THR A 179 6.03 -1.64 -22.90
CA THR A 179 6.46 -0.42 -23.57
C THR A 179 5.36 0.61 -23.34
N VAL A 180 5.50 1.45 -22.33
CA VAL A 180 4.61 2.59 -22.13
C VAL A 180 4.99 3.61 -23.19
N GLN A 181 4.18 3.69 -24.24
CA GLN A 181 4.20 4.86 -25.12
C GLN A 181 3.70 6.03 -24.28
N THR A 182 4.61 6.81 -23.74
CA THR A 182 4.27 8.10 -23.14
C THR A 182 3.75 8.99 -24.26
N THR A 183 2.43 9.09 -24.39
CA THR A 183 1.69 9.98 -25.30
C THR A 183 2.03 11.47 -25.04
N LEU A 184 2.87 11.73 -24.04
CA LEU A 184 3.31 13.05 -23.59
C LEU A 184 4.46 13.67 -24.44
N ALA A 185 5.04 12.90 -25.38
CA ALA A 185 6.15 13.40 -26.21
C ALA A 185 5.70 14.09 -27.52
N SER A 186 4.39 14.20 -27.78
CA SER A 186 3.89 14.66 -29.09
C SER A 186 3.78 16.17 -29.25
N SER A 187 3.77 16.96 -28.17
CA SER A 187 3.62 18.42 -28.26
C SER A 187 4.87 19.12 -28.83
N ALA A 188 6.07 18.67 -28.47
CA ALA A 188 7.32 19.25 -29.00
C ALA A 188 7.48 19.10 -30.51
N ARG A 189 6.97 18.02 -31.12
CA ARG A 189 7.00 17.82 -32.58
C ARG A 189 6.05 18.76 -33.34
N VAL A 190 4.87 19.05 -32.77
CA VAL A 190 3.89 19.95 -33.40
C VAL A 190 4.42 21.38 -33.43
N VAL A 191 5.07 21.84 -32.36
CA VAL A 191 5.69 23.18 -32.29
C VAL A 191 6.86 23.29 -33.25
N GLN A 192 7.71 22.28 -33.36
CA GLN A 192 8.83 22.28 -34.28
C GLN A 192 8.38 22.28 -35.75
N GLN A 193 7.25 21.69 -36.07
CA GLN A 193 6.65 21.69 -37.40
C GLN A 193 6.01 23.04 -37.74
N LEU A 194 5.44 23.77 -36.77
CA LEU A 194 4.90 25.12 -36.93
C LEU A 194 6.01 26.15 -37.12
N LEU A 195 7.18 26.00 -36.48
CA LEU A 195 8.34 26.87 -36.64
C LEU A 195 9.08 26.65 -37.96
N SER A 196 8.91 25.52 -38.64
CA SER A 196 9.52 25.24 -39.96
C SER A 196 8.76 25.82 -41.14
N THR A 197 7.55 26.36 -40.96
CA THR A 197 6.78 27.06 -42.00
C THR A 197 7.05 28.55 -41.92
N GLY A 198 8.19 28.99 -42.52
CA GLY A 198 8.68 30.34 -42.46
C GLY A 198 7.72 31.37 -43.08
N ALA A 199 7.51 32.49 -42.36
CA ALA A 199 7.07 33.75 -42.92
C ALA A 199 7.93 34.91 -42.32
N PRO A 200 8.57 35.73 -43.11
CA PRO A 200 9.38 36.84 -42.64
C PRO A 200 8.53 38.10 -42.44
N HIS A 201 8.95 38.96 -41.54
CA HIS A 201 8.51 40.32 -41.21
C HIS A 201 7.59 40.44 -39.99
N HIS A 202 8.24 40.54 -38.84
CA HIS A 202 7.90 41.38 -37.68
C HIS A 202 8.62 40.82 -36.43
N ALA A 203 9.81 41.32 -36.18
CA ALA A 203 10.68 40.87 -35.06
C ALA A 203 10.00 41.03 -33.68
N GLU A 204 9.09 41.97 -33.54
CA GLU A 204 8.35 42.23 -32.30
C GLU A 204 7.19 41.24 -32.09
N SER A 205 6.47 40.93 -33.17
CA SER A 205 5.42 39.90 -33.16
C SER A 205 5.99 38.50 -32.96
N LEU A 206 7.18 38.22 -33.50
CA LEU A 206 7.91 36.96 -33.31
C LEU A 206 8.43 36.81 -31.87
N ARG A 207 8.89 37.93 -31.24
CA ARG A 207 9.25 37.93 -29.82
C ARG A 207 8.05 37.68 -28.92
N ALA A 208 6.93 38.38 -29.15
CA ALA A 208 5.70 38.18 -28.39
C ALA A 208 5.15 36.75 -28.56
N LEU A 209 5.24 36.19 -29.78
CA LEU A 209 4.84 34.80 -30.05
C LEU A 209 5.80 33.83 -29.37
N ALA A 210 7.09 34.03 -29.39
CA ALA A 210 8.08 33.21 -28.71
C ALA A 210 7.93 33.27 -27.18
N GLU A 211 7.61 34.44 -26.62
CA GLU A 211 7.34 34.59 -25.19
C GLU A 211 6.02 33.92 -24.81
N ALA A 212 4.97 34.02 -25.63
CA ALA A 212 3.71 33.32 -25.43
C ALA A 212 3.89 31.80 -25.53
N ASP A 213 4.67 31.34 -26.53
CA ASP A 213 4.98 29.93 -26.71
C ASP A 213 5.80 29.38 -25.52
N ALA A 214 6.83 30.13 -25.07
CA ALA A 214 7.63 29.77 -23.90
C ALA A 214 6.77 29.69 -22.61
N ARG A 215 5.76 30.56 -22.42
CA ARG A 215 4.81 30.50 -21.31
C ARG A 215 3.90 29.27 -21.43
N ILE A 216 3.33 29.01 -22.62
CA ILE A 216 2.49 27.85 -22.88
C ILE A 216 3.28 26.55 -22.66
N GLN A 217 4.52 26.48 -23.14
CA GLN A 217 5.41 25.34 -22.91
C GLN A 217 5.69 25.16 -21.41
N GLY A 218 5.99 26.24 -20.69
CA GLY A 218 6.21 26.21 -19.25
C GLY A 218 4.98 25.73 -18.47
N ASP A 219 3.78 26.18 -18.86
CA ASP A 219 2.52 25.75 -18.23
C ASP A 219 2.20 24.27 -18.54
N LEU A 220 2.43 23.83 -19.78
CA LEU A 220 2.27 22.42 -20.17
C LEU A 220 3.25 21.53 -19.41
N ASP A 221 4.52 21.91 -19.33
CA ASP A 221 5.53 21.16 -18.58
C ASP A 221 5.16 21.05 -17.10
N GLN A 222 4.67 22.13 -16.49
CA GLN A 222 4.17 22.09 -15.13
C GLN A 222 2.98 21.12 -14.95
N GLN A 223 2.02 21.13 -15.88
CA GLN A 223 0.88 20.21 -15.84
C GLN A 223 1.32 18.76 -16.00
N PHE A 224 2.25 18.48 -16.90
CA PHE A 224 2.84 17.16 -17.05
C PHE A 224 3.56 16.71 -15.79
N MET A 225 4.36 17.56 -15.17
CA MET A 225 5.07 17.25 -13.94
C MET A 225 4.10 16.97 -12.77
N LYS A 226 3.02 17.77 -12.64
CA LYS A 226 1.96 17.54 -11.65
C LYS A 226 1.27 16.19 -11.86
N THR A 227 0.93 15.88 -13.11
CA THR A 227 0.26 14.61 -13.47
C THR A 227 1.16 13.42 -13.18
N ARG A 228 2.43 13.45 -13.61
CA ARG A 228 3.41 12.39 -13.35
C ARG A 228 3.57 12.15 -11.84
N ARG A 229 3.74 13.23 -11.06
CA ARG A 229 3.85 13.13 -9.59
C ARG A 229 2.64 12.46 -8.98
N ARG A 230 1.45 12.94 -9.32
CA ARG A 230 0.19 12.36 -8.82
C ARG A 230 0.08 10.88 -9.15
N LEU A 231 0.32 10.49 -10.40
CA LEU A 231 0.24 9.09 -10.83
C LEU A 231 1.28 8.22 -10.11
N THR A 232 2.51 8.69 -9.95
CA THR A 232 3.57 7.96 -9.23
C THR A 232 3.19 7.73 -7.78
N LEU A 233 2.75 8.77 -7.05
CA LEU A 233 2.35 8.66 -5.66
C LEU A 233 1.13 7.73 -5.48
N GLN A 234 0.09 7.90 -6.31
CA GLN A 234 -1.08 7.03 -6.30
C GLN A 234 -0.75 5.56 -6.59
N ALA A 235 0.21 5.32 -7.48
CA ALA A 235 0.65 3.97 -7.80
C ALA A 235 1.41 3.33 -6.64
N LEU A 236 2.32 4.06 -5.98
CA LEU A 236 3.02 3.60 -4.78
C LEU A 236 2.04 3.28 -3.63
N GLU A 237 1.08 4.19 -3.37
CA GLU A 237 0.00 3.95 -2.40
C GLU A 237 -0.82 2.70 -2.76
N SER A 238 -1.12 2.49 -4.05
CA SER A 238 -1.86 1.30 -4.51
C SER A 238 -1.11 0.01 -4.21
N VAL A 239 0.22 -0.01 -4.38
CA VAL A 239 1.06 -1.14 -3.97
C VAL A 239 1.01 -1.29 -2.45
N GLY A 240 1.12 -0.20 -1.69
CA GLY A 240 1.00 -0.22 -0.22
C GLY A 240 -0.30 -0.87 0.26
N HIS A 241 -1.44 -0.43 -0.27
CA HIS A 241 -2.75 -1.01 0.04
C HIS A 241 -2.87 -2.48 -0.38
N HIS A 242 -2.24 -2.87 -1.48
CA HIS A 242 -2.21 -4.26 -1.92
C HIS A 242 -1.45 -5.16 -0.94
N LEU A 243 -0.37 -4.63 -0.34
CA LEU A 243 0.47 -5.36 0.61
C LEU A 243 -0.06 -5.30 2.05
N ALA A 244 -1.02 -4.43 2.36
CA ALA A 244 -1.41 -4.09 3.74
C ALA A 244 -1.79 -5.29 4.61
N GLY A 245 -2.55 -6.25 4.06
CA GLY A 245 -2.99 -7.46 4.77
C GLY A 245 -1.91 -8.51 4.98
N THR A 246 -0.70 -8.31 4.45
CA THR A 246 0.41 -9.26 4.64
C THR A 246 1.07 -9.04 5.99
N PRO A 247 1.28 -10.10 6.79
CA PRO A 247 1.98 -9.99 8.07
C PRO A 247 3.48 -9.70 7.88
N GLY A 248 4.08 -9.12 8.92
CA GLY A 248 5.51 -8.84 8.98
C GLY A 248 5.93 -7.60 8.21
N ARG A 249 7.25 -7.48 7.96
CA ARG A 249 7.82 -6.33 7.25
C ARG A 249 7.54 -6.41 5.76
N LYS A 250 7.07 -5.31 5.21
CA LYS A 250 6.86 -5.11 3.78
C LYS A 250 7.88 -4.09 3.28
N SER A 251 8.78 -4.53 2.40
CA SER A 251 9.84 -3.70 1.83
C SER A 251 9.52 -3.42 0.37
N LEU A 252 9.40 -2.14 0.01
CA LEU A 252 9.12 -1.69 -1.34
C LEU A 252 10.40 -1.09 -1.95
N VAL A 253 11.05 -1.81 -2.85
CA VAL A 253 12.21 -1.33 -3.61
C VAL A 253 11.70 -0.59 -4.84
N TRP A 254 11.69 0.75 -4.78
CA TRP A 254 11.20 1.61 -5.85
C TRP A 254 12.33 2.00 -6.79
N VAL A 255 12.30 1.46 -8.00
CA VAL A 255 13.31 1.68 -9.04
C VAL A 255 12.80 2.70 -10.03
N SER A 256 13.42 3.87 -10.08
CA SER A 256 13.04 4.99 -10.94
C SER A 256 14.27 5.63 -11.56
N TYR A 257 14.09 6.25 -12.73
CA TYR A 257 15.15 7.05 -13.37
C TYR A 257 15.24 8.47 -12.78
N GLY A 258 15.10 8.59 -11.44
CA GLY A 258 15.42 9.80 -10.71
C GLY A 258 14.46 10.95 -10.93
N PHE A 259 13.14 10.72 -10.83
CA PHE A 259 12.18 11.80 -10.90
C PHE A 259 12.07 12.55 -9.56
N PRO A 260 12.35 13.86 -9.50
CA PRO A 260 12.15 14.63 -8.29
C PRO A 260 10.66 14.84 -8.04
N LEU A 261 10.12 14.23 -6.99
CA LEU A 261 8.73 14.42 -6.58
C LEU A 261 8.51 15.78 -5.88
N THR A 262 9.58 16.41 -5.39
CA THR A 262 9.56 17.78 -4.84
C THR A 262 10.08 18.78 -5.84
N ASP A 263 9.61 20.02 -5.79
CA ASP A 263 10.15 21.13 -6.57
C ASP A 263 11.28 21.85 -5.81
N PHE A 264 11.86 22.87 -6.46
CA PHE A 264 12.93 23.67 -5.88
C PHE A 264 12.51 24.43 -4.61
N TYR A 265 11.23 24.75 -4.48
CA TYR A 265 10.65 25.50 -3.36
C TYR A 265 10.05 24.61 -2.29
N GLY A 266 10.07 23.29 -2.48
CA GLY A 266 9.45 22.34 -1.55
C GLY A 266 7.91 22.33 -1.60
N THR A 267 7.30 22.96 -2.61
CA THR A 267 5.83 23.15 -2.72
C THR A 267 5.04 21.84 -2.65
N TYR A 268 5.66 20.72 -3.04
CA TYR A 268 4.99 19.41 -3.09
C TYR A 268 5.47 18.45 -2.00
N THR A 269 6.26 18.94 -1.04
CA THR A 269 6.78 18.13 0.07
C THR A 269 5.63 17.51 0.87
N ASP A 270 4.54 18.25 1.08
CA ASP A 270 3.37 17.76 1.81
C ASP A 270 2.70 16.58 1.11
N GLN A 271 2.59 16.58 -0.22
CA GLN A 271 2.01 15.47 -0.97
C GLN A 271 2.89 14.21 -0.88
N VAL A 272 4.21 14.37 -1.01
CA VAL A 272 5.17 13.28 -0.85
C VAL A 272 5.16 12.75 0.58
N SER A 273 5.10 13.64 1.57
CA SER A 273 5.01 13.28 2.98
C SER A 273 3.72 12.51 3.27
N SER A 274 2.57 13.00 2.79
CA SER A 274 1.27 12.32 2.97
C SER A 274 1.25 10.92 2.38
N ALA A 275 1.73 10.75 1.14
CA ALA A 275 1.82 9.44 0.51
C ALA A 275 2.80 8.50 1.26
N SER A 276 3.93 9.04 1.75
CA SER A 276 4.90 8.28 2.54
C SER A 276 4.33 7.86 3.91
N GLN A 277 3.54 8.74 4.54
CA GLN A 277 2.83 8.45 5.79
C GLN A 277 1.78 7.36 5.59
N GLU A 278 1.04 7.40 4.48
CA GLU A 278 0.09 6.34 4.11
C GLU A 278 0.79 4.99 3.96
N LEU A 279 1.92 4.94 3.23
CA LEU A 279 2.74 3.73 3.11
C LEU A 279 3.25 3.25 4.49
N ALA A 280 3.71 4.17 5.34
CA ALA A 280 4.16 3.87 6.69
C ALA A 280 3.03 3.29 7.56
N THR A 281 1.79 3.80 7.42
CA THR A 281 0.60 3.28 8.11
C THR A 281 0.31 1.83 7.72
N GLN A 282 0.60 1.46 6.46
CA GLN A 282 0.50 0.07 5.98
C GLN A 282 1.72 -0.80 6.37
N ASN A 283 2.64 -0.31 7.21
CA ASN A 283 3.91 -0.96 7.56
C ASN A 283 4.80 -1.29 6.33
N VAL A 284 4.75 -0.44 5.29
CA VAL A 284 5.57 -0.55 4.09
C VAL A 284 6.76 0.38 4.21
N ALA A 285 7.98 -0.18 4.22
CA ALA A 285 9.22 0.57 4.19
C ALA A 285 9.72 0.72 2.74
N VAL A 286 10.02 1.94 2.31
CA VAL A 286 10.43 2.22 0.93
C VAL A 286 11.94 2.33 0.81
N TYR A 287 12.49 1.67 -0.19
CA TYR A 287 13.92 1.66 -0.58
C TYR A 287 14.04 2.25 -1.99
N PRO A 288 14.16 3.59 -2.12
CA PRO A 288 14.31 4.22 -3.42
C PRO A 288 15.67 3.90 -4.05
N VAL A 289 15.65 3.54 -5.34
CA VAL A 289 16.84 3.28 -6.17
C VAL A 289 16.81 4.21 -7.37
N ASP A 290 17.84 5.06 -7.51
CA ASP A 290 18.03 5.88 -8.68
C ASP A 290 18.72 5.07 -9.79
N ALA A 291 17.94 4.64 -10.80
CA ALA A 291 18.45 3.84 -11.92
C ALA A 291 19.35 4.63 -12.89
N GLN A 292 19.40 5.97 -12.81
CA GLN A 292 20.33 6.76 -13.61
C GLN A 292 21.79 6.56 -13.18
N GLY A 293 22.00 6.28 -11.89
CA GLY A 293 23.34 6.26 -11.31
C GLY A 293 23.97 7.67 -11.30
N LEU A 294 25.30 7.71 -11.40
CA LEU A 294 26.02 8.98 -11.43
C LEU A 294 25.80 9.71 -12.78
N PRO A 295 25.29 10.94 -12.78
CA PRO A 295 25.06 11.68 -14.01
C PRO A 295 26.40 11.97 -14.72
N PRO A 296 26.47 11.76 -16.04
CA PRO A 296 27.72 11.96 -16.82
C PRO A 296 28.13 13.42 -16.98
N TYR A 297 27.28 14.39 -16.60
CA TYR A 297 27.51 15.80 -16.79
C TYR A 297 27.57 16.63 -15.51
N ARG A 298 28.58 17.50 -15.41
CA ARG A 298 28.84 18.40 -14.26
C ARG A 298 27.75 19.45 -13.97
N ASN A 299 26.70 19.57 -14.79
CA ASN A 299 25.70 20.65 -14.71
C ASN A 299 24.39 20.28 -14.02
N ALA A 300 24.28 19.09 -13.42
CA ALA A 300 23.06 18.63 -12.73
C ALA A 300 23.13 18.52 -11.19
N PRO A 301 24.02 19.23 -10.44
CA PRO A 301 24.11 19.03 -8.98
C PRO A 301 22.81 19.38 -8.26
N ARG A 302 22.02 20.34 -8.78
CA ARG A 302 20.76 20.77 -8.17
C ARG A 302 19.64 19.75 -8.37
N GLU A 303 19.55 19.16 -9.56
CA GLU A 303 18.56 18.12 -9.87
C GLU A 303 18.86 16.86 -9.07
N GLN A 304 20.13 16.44 -9.07
CA GLN A 304 20.59 15.30 -8.27
C GLN A 304 20.27 15.49 -6.77
N GLY A 305 20.55 16.68 -6.22
CA GLY A 305 20.22 16.98 -4.81
C GLY A 305 18.72 16.91 -4.51
N ARG A 306 17.84 17.25 -5.47
CA ARG A 306 16.38 17.11 -5.30
C ARG A 306 15.92 15.67 -5.35
N ILE A 307 16.49 14.86 -6.24
CA ILE A 307 16.22 13.42 -6.34
C ILE A 307 16.64 12.74 -5.04
N GLU A 308 17.85 13.00 -4.58
CA GLU A 308 18.37 12.49 -3.31
C GLU A 308 17.50 12.92 -2.12
N GLY A 309 17.15 14.20 -2.03
CA GLY A 309 16.30 14.75 -0.98
C GLY A 309 14.91 14.10 -0.94
N THR A 310 14.30 13.86 -2.11
CA THR A 310 13.03 13.15 -2.23
C THR A 310 13.16 11.71 -1.75
N SER A 311 14.19 11.00 -2.21
CA SER A 311 14.44 9.60 -1.86
C SER A 311 14.69 9.44 -0.37
N GLU A 312 15.46 10.34 0.25
CA GLU A 312 15.72 10.35 1.69
C GLU A 312 14.47 10.64 2.51
N LEU A 313 13.65 11.60 2.07
CA LEU A 313 12.39 11.93 2.73
C LEU A 313 11.47 10.72 2.79
N ILE A 314 11.23 10.06 1.65
CA ILE A 314 10.37 8.87 1.58
C ILE A 314 10.94 7.74 2.44
N ALA A 315 12.23 7.43 2.31
CA ALA A 315 12.88 6.38 3.08
C ALA A 315 12.81 6.64 4.58
N SER A 316 13.06 7.88 5.02
CA SER A 316 13.07 8.24 6.45
C SER A 316 11.66 8.15 7.07
N ILE A 317 10.62 8.66 6.40
CA ILE A 317 9.24 8.60 6.87
C ILE A 317 8.78 7.14 7.02
N THR A 318 9.15 6.28 6.05
CA THR A 318 8.70 4.88 6.00
C THR A 318 9.59 3.89 6.76
N GLY A 319 10.77 4.32 7.21
CA GLY A 319 11.75 3.46 7.90
C GLY A 319 12.55 2.56 6.97
N GLY A 320 12.65 2.91 5.69
CA GLY A 320 13.50 2.27 4.70
C GLY A 320 14.91 2.87 4.62
N ARG A 321 15.60 2.63 3.49
CA ARG A 321 16.93 3.21 3.17
C ARG A 321 16.93 3.71 1.73
N ALA A 322 17.40 4.95 1.51
CA ALA A 322 17.67 5.46 0.16
C ALA A 322 19.05 4.98 -0.32
N THR A 323 19.11 4.50 -1.56
CA THR A 323 20.38 4.14 -2.20
C THR A 323 20.91 5.37 -2.95
N ARG A 324 22.04 5.91 -2.50
CA ARG A 324 22.65 7.11 -3.07
C ARG A 324 23.65 6.77 -4.17
N ASN A 325 23.63 7.53 -5.26
CA ASN A 325 24.62 7.49 -6.33
C ASN A 325 24.97 6.08 -6.84
N ASN A 326 23.98 5.19 -6.82
CA ASN A 326 24.18 3.79 -7.15
C ASN A 326 22.89 3.23 -7.76
N ASN A 327 22.98 2.76 -8.99
CA ASN A 327 21.92 2.06 -9.72
C ASN A 327 21.89 0.54 -9.40
N ASP A 328 22.60 0.12 -8.35
CA ASP A 328 22.67 -1.28 -7.93
C ASP A 328 21.39 -1.70 -7.19
N LEU A 329 20.45 -2.21 -7.95
CA LEU A 329 19.21 -2.77 -7.44
C LEU A 329 19.47 -3.95 -6.47
N ALA A 330 20.49 -4.79 -6.76
CA ALA A 330 20.80 -5.93 -5.92
C ALA A 330 21.15 -5.47 -4.50
N LYS A 331 21.93 -4.40 -4.37
CA LYS A 331 22.28 -3.81 -3.07
C LYS A 331 21.04 -3.29 -2.31
N ALA A 332 20.06 -2.73 -3.01
CA ALA A 332 18.83 -2.28 -2.36
C ALA A 332 17.95 -3.46 -1.91
N VAL A 333 17.89 -4.53 -2.71
CA VAL A 333 17.19 -5.78 -2.34
C VAL A 333 17.88 -6.46 -1.17
N ASP A 334 19.23 -6.54 -1.19
CA ASP A 334 20.03 -7.07 -0.08
C ASP A 334 19.79 -6.27 1.21
N ALA A 335 19.80 -4.94 1.12
CA ALA A 335 19.52 -4.07 2.28
C ALA A 335 18.11 -4.29 2.83
N ALA A 336 17.12 -4.50 1.97
CA ALA A 336 15.76 -4.83 2.39
C ALA A 336 15.69 -6.22 3.05
N ALA A 337 16.40 -7.21 2.51
CA ALA A 337 16.48 -8.56 3.07
C ALA A 337 17.22 -8.57 4.42
N GLU A 338 18.31 -7.82 4.56
CA GLU A 338 19.03 -7.64 5.84
C GLU A 338 18.14 -7.01 6.90
N ASP A 339 17.39 -5.96 6.53
CA ASP A 339 16.46 -5.30 7.43
C ASP A 339 15.37 -6.25 7.92
N ILE A 340 14.85 -7.12 7.05
CA ILE A 340 13.91 -8.17 7.43
C ILE A 340 14.50 -9.09 8.53
N ARG A 341 15.77 -9.47 8.42
CA ARG A 341 16.44 -10.35 9.39
C ARG A 341 16.61 -9.73 10.78
N GLY A 342 16.69 -8.39 10.85
CA GLY A 342 16.81 -7.63 12.11
C GLY A 342 15.51 -6.97 12.56
N THR A 343 14.36 -7.36 12.02
CA THR A 343 13.07 -6.70 12.29
C THR A 343 12.41 -7.21 13.55
N TYR A 344 11.89 -6.28 14.34
CA TYR A 344 10.98 -6.49 15.47
C TYR A 344 9.69 -5.73 15.25
N SER A 345 8.56 -6.31 15.64
CA SER A 345 7.26 -5.64 15.73
C SER A 345 7.05 -5.13 17.15
N LEU A 346 6.65 -3.87 17.26
CA LEU A 346 6.29 -3.21 18.50
C LEU A 346 4.88 -2.65 18.40
N GLY A 347 4.17 -2.64 19.53
CA GLY A 347 2.92 -1.92 19.65
C GLY A 347 2.79 -1.20 20.98
N PHE A 348 2.08 -0.07 20.97
CA PHE A 348 1.72 0.69 22.16
C PHE A 348 0.33 1.29 21.99
N TYR A 349 -0.30 1.64 23.12
CA TYR A 349 -1.59 2.32 23.09
C TYR A 349 -1.39 3.85 23.08
N ALA A 350 -1.83 4.49 22.00
CA ALA A 350 -1.76 5.95 21.86
C ALA A 350 -2.77 6.62 22.78
N ALA A 351 -2.33 7.66 23.53
CA ALA A 351 -3.19 8.37 24.49
C ALA A 351 -4.24 9.28 23.80
N ASN A 352 -3.91 9.81 22.60
CA ASN A 352 -4.77 10.71 21.82
C ASN A 352 -4.88 10.15 20.39
N SER A 353 -5.61 9.04 20.26
CA SER A 353 -5.64 8.29 19.00
C SER A 353 -6.48 8.93 17.90
N ALA A 354 -6.95 10.18 18.08
CA ALA A 354 -7.97 10.75 17.23
C ALA A 354 -7.87 12.28 17.04
N ASP A 355 -6.66 12.83 17.00
CA ASP A 355 -6.47 14.29 16.88
C ASP A 355 -6.10 14.79 15.47
N ASN A 356 -6.04 13.89 14.48
CA ASN A 356 -5.65 14.16 13.09
C ASN A 356 -4.26 14.78 12.92
N ARG A 357 -3.36 14.52 13.86
CA ARG A 357 -2.01 15.05 13.82
C ARG A 357 -1.00 13.94 13.54
N TRP A 358 0.11 14.35 12.95
CA TRP A 358 1.28 13.49 12.85
C TRP A 358 2.02 13.49 14.20
N HIS A 359 2.14 12.30 14.80
CA HIS A 359 2.88 12.04 16.03
C HIS A 359 4.25 11.49 15.70
N ARG A 360 5.28 12.06 16.32
CA ARG A 360 6.66 11.64 16.12
C ARG A 360 6.99 10.45 17.02
N LEU A 361 7.46 9.36 16.42
CA LEU A 361 7.98 8.21 17.13
C LEU A 361 9.49 8.32 17.32
N SER A 362 9.98 7.94 18.47
CA SER A 362 11.41 7.75 18.76
C SER A 362 11.61 6.50 19.58
N VAL A 363 12.57 5.69 19.16
CA VAL A 363 12.96 4.45 19.85
C VAL A 363 14.42 4.55 20.23
N LYS A 364 14.72 4.37 21.51
CA LYS A 364 16.10 4.34 22.04
C LYS A 364 16.42 2.94 22.57
N VAL A 365 17.62 2.47 22.31
CA VAL A 365 18.13 1.19 22.82
C VAL A 365 19.23 1.46 23.82
N THR A 366 19.18 0.77 24.97
CA THR A 366 20.17 0.91 26.04
C THR A 366 21.43 0.10 25.79
N ARG A 367 21.38 -0.94 24.93
CA ARG A 367 22.52 -1.79 24.60
C ARG A 367 23.57 -1.01 23.83
N PRO A 368 24.83 -0.90 24.31
CA PRO A 368 25.88 -0.20 23.60
C PRO A 368 26.16 -0.81 22.23
N GLY A 369 26.42 0.03 21.23
CA GLY A 369 26.76 -0.39 19.87
C GLY A 369 25.58 -0.91 19.05
N VAL A 370 24.36 -0.88 19.57
CA VAL A 370 23.15 -1.21 18.83
C VAL A 370 22.40 0.08 18.46
N SER A 371 22.02 0.15 17.20
CA SER A 371 21.16 1.21 16.68
C SER A 371 19.86 0.64 16.13
N VAL A 372 18.80 1.45 16.17
CA VAL A 372 17.51 1.06 15.61
C VAL A 372 17.03 2.06 14.57
N ARG A 373 16.41 1.56 13.53
CA ARG A 373 15.72 2.35 12.51
C ARG A 373 14.26 1.96 12.46
N HIS A 374 13.39 2.94 12.32
CA HIS A 374 11.95 2.80 12.28
C HIS A 374 11.32 3.94 11.48
N ARG A 375 10.02 3.88 11.22
CA ARG A 375 9.28 5.02 10.65
C ARG A 375 9.33 6.21 11.61
N GLN A 376 9.34 7.42 11.06
CA GLN A 376 9.49 8.64 11.88
C GLN A 376 8.27 8.94 12.77
N GLY A 377 7.10 8.40 12.42
CA GLY A 377 5.89 8.70 13.16
C GLY A 377 4.68 7.94 12.62
N TYR A 378 3.52 8.38 13.05
CA TYR A 378 2.22 7.89 12.59
C TYR A 378 1.20 9.04 12.57
N LEU A 379 0.22 8.94 11.69
CA LEU A 379 -0.93 9.83 11.73
C LEU A 379 -1.92 9.27 12.76
N ALA A 380 -2.13 10.01 13.84
CA ALA A 380 -3.20 9.71 14.77
C ALA A 380 -4.52 10.16 14.13
N SER A 381 -4.98 9.43 13.15
CA SER A 381 -6.28 9.70 12.58
C SER A 381 -7.34 9.42 13.63
N ALA A 382 -7.93 10.48 14.18
CA ALA A 382 -9.36 10.52 14.20
C ALA A 382 -9.71 10.41 12.74
N SER A 383 -10.28 9.30 12.32
CA SER A 383 -10.56 9.12 10.90
C SER A 383 -10.84 10.49 10.27
N VAL A 384 -9.97 10.96 9.36
CA VAL A 384 -10.16 12.23 8.61
C VAL A 384 -11.53 12.26 7.95
N ASN A 385 -12.27 11.20 8.14
CA ASN A 385 -13.57 10.89 7.62
C ASN A 385 -14.52 10.26 8.65
N GLU A 386 -14.39 10.56 9.98
CA GLU A 386 -15.47 10.19 10.90
C GLU A 386 -16.80 10.67 10.33
N GLY A 387 -17.51 9.74 9.73
CA GLY A 387 -18.82 9.99 9.14
C GLY A 387 -18.86 10.69 7.78
N SER A 388 -17.74 11.15 7.18
CA SER A 388 -17.81 11.72 5.83
C SER A 388 -17.90 10.61 4.79
N ASP A 389 -18.93 10.72 3.95
CA ASP A 389 -19.05 9.88 2.75
C ASP A 389 -17.88 10.19 1.82
N TRP A 390 -17.24 9.16 1.29
CA TRP A 390 -16.29 9.38 0.21
C TRP A 390 -17.01 9.98 -1.00
N PRO A 391 -16.42 11.00 -1.65
CA PRO A 391 -17.00 11.55 -2.88
C PRO A 391 -16.99 10.47 -3.96
N HIS A 392 -17.91 10.59 -4.92
CA HIS A 392 -18.09 9.59 -5.98
C HIS A 392 -16.81 9.36 -6.79
N GLU A 393 -16.01 10.42 -6.95
CA GLU A 393 -14.71 10.41 -7.63
C GLU A 393 -13.71 9.45 -6.96
N ARG A 394 -13.74 9.37 -5.62
CA ARG A 394 -12.85 8.46 -4.88
C ARG A 394 -13.18 6.99 -5.13
N TRP A 395 -14.48 6.65 -5.14
CA TRP A 395 -14.92 5.30 -5.48
C TRP A 395 -14.55 4.92 -6.91
N ASN A 396 -14.72 5.85 -7.86
CA ASN A 396 -14.33 5.66 -9.25
C ASN A 396 -12.81 5.44 -9.36
N GLU A 397 -12.00 6.25 -8.70
CA GLU A 397 -10.54 6.11 -8.68
C GLU A 397 -10.13 4.70 -8.22
N LEU A 398 -10.69 4.23 -7.10
CA LEU A 398 -10.39 2.90 -6.57
C LEU A 398 -10.86 1.78 -7.51
N ALA A 399 -11.92 2.01 -8.25
CA ALA A 399 -12.44 1.07 -9.22
C ALA A 399 -11.50 0.87 -10.43
N TYR A 400 -10.78 1.91 -10.82
CA TYR A 400 -9.80 1.84 -11.91
C TYR A 400 -8.48 1.17 -11.50
N ARG A 401 -8.14 1.12 -10.20
CA ARG A 401 -6.89 0.51 -9.73
C ARG A 401 -6.88 -0.99 -10.03
N PRO A 402 -5.87 -1.54 -10.75
CA PRO A 402 -5.82 -2.97 -11.07
C PRO A 402 -5.57 -3.85 -9.84
N LEU A 403 -4.79 -3.36 -8.88
CA LEU A 403 -4.44 -4.12 -7.68
C LEU A 403 -5.61 -4.21 -6.70
N THR A 404 -5.79 -5.37 -6.09
CA THR A 404 -6.69 -5.57 -4.95
C THR A 404 -6.11 -4.92 -3.70
N SER A 405 -6.94 -4.33 -2.85
CA SER A 405 -6.52 -3.88 -1.51
C SER A 405 -6.82 -4.94 -0.48
N THR A 406 -5.92 -5.14 0.47
CA THR A 406 -6.01 -6.17 1.51
C THR A 406 -6.07 -5.61 2.93
N ALA A 407 -6.17 -4.27 3.09
CA ALA A 407 -6.20 -3.62 4.41
C ALA A 407 -7.48 -3.95 5.21
N VAL A 408 -8.59 -4.31 4.52
CA VAL A 408 -9.77 -4.95 5.09
C VAL A 408 -9.95 -6.28 4.36
N ARG A 409 -9.87 -7.39 5.11
CA ARG A 409 -9.98 -8.74 4.55
C ARG A 409 -11.45 -9.10 4.35
N VAL A 410 -11.75 -9.59 3.15
CA VAL A 410 -13.12 -9.93 2.75
C VAL A 410 -13.16 -11.24 1.99
N ASP A 411 -14.23 -12.00 2.22
CA ASP A 411 -14.60 -13.18 1.45
C ASP A 411 -15.93 -12.90 0.74
N VAL A 412 -16.01 -13.19 -0.55
CA VAL A 412 -17.24 -12.93 -1.32
C VAL A 412 -17.70 -14.20 -2.01
N ARG A 413 -18.96 -14.56 -1.76
CA ARG A 413 -19.65 -15.67 -2.42
C ARG A 413 -20.72 -15.12 -3.35
N PRO A 414 -20.46 -15.10 -4.65
CA PRO A 414 -21.40 -14.67 -5.65
C PRO A 414 -22.34 -15.80 -6.07
N THR A 415 -23.62 -15.46 -6.28
CA THR A 415 -24.58 -16.32 -6.97
C THR A 415 -25.26 -15.51 -8.06
N LYS A 416 -25.11 -15.95 -9.30
CA LYS A 416 -25.68 -15.25 -10.46
C LYS A 416 -26.95 -15.94 -10.93
N ASP A 417 -28.05 -15.19 -11.02
CA ASP A 417 -29.31 -15.62 -11.62
C ASP A 417 -29.66 -14.66 -12.76
N ALA A 418 -29.63 -15.17 -13.99
CA ALA A 418 -29.85 -14.39 -15.22
C ALA A 418 -29.10 -13.05 -15.23
N THR A 419 -29.81 -11.94 -14.94
CA THR A 419 -29.27 -10.58 -14.87
C THR A 419 -29.01 -10.09 -13.45
N ARG A 420 -29.31 -10.91 -12.41
CA ARG A 420 -29.10 -10.54 -11.01
C ARG A 420 -27.84 -11.19 -10.46
N LEU A 421 -27.08 -10.42 -9.69
CA LEU A 421 -25.95 -10.90 -8.91
C LEU A 421 -26.29 -10.73 -7.43
N ASN A 422 -26.32 -11.86 -6.72
CA ASN A 422 -26.44 -11.90 -5.26
C ASN A 422 -25.06 -12.14 -4.67
N LEU A 423 -24.65 -11.33 -3.71
CA LEU A 423 -23.37 -11.42 -3.05
C LEU A 423 -23.60 -11.65 -1.55
N SER A 424 -22.92 -12.63 -0.99
CA SER A 424 -22.64 -12.72 0.44
C SER A 424 -21.21 -12.22 0.63
N VAL A 425 -21.03 -11.14 1.39
CA VAL A 425 -19.73 -10.52 1.68
C VAL A 425 -19.44 -10.70 3.15
N ASP A 426 -18.45 -11.52 3.48
CA ASP A 426 -18.00 -11.75 4.85
C ASP A 426 -16.80 -10.83 5.12
N VAL A 427 -16.91 -9.93 6.10
CA VAL A 427 -15.87 -8.95 6.47
C VAL A 427 -15.20 -9.40 7.75
N VAL A 428 -13.87 -9.46 7.78
CA VAL A 428 -13.09 -9.84 8.97
C VAL A 428 -13.16 -8.71 10.00
N VAL A 429 -13.62 -9.06 11.20
CA VAL A 429 -13.91 -8.08 12.28
C VAL A 429 -12.64 -7.44 12.83
N ASP A 430 -11.52 -8.17 12.89
CA ASP A 430 -10.24 -7.68 13.40
C ASP A 430 -9.64 -6.54 12.57
N ASP A 431 -10.08 -6.36 11.32
CA ASP A 431 -9.61 -5.29 10.45
C ASP A 431 -10.40 -3.98 10.61
N LEU A 432 -11.49 -4.02 11.39
CA LEU A 432 -12.40 -2.90 11.60
C LEU A 432 -12.09 -2.16 12.89
N GLN A 433 -12.26 -0.85 12.87
CA GLN A 433 -12.12 -0.01 14.05
C GLN A 433 -13.47 0.17 14.76
N PHE A 434 -13.60 -0.44 15.92
CA PHE A 434 -14.76 -0.30 16.77
C PHE A 434 -14.65 0.90 17.70
N ARG A 435 -15.79 1.56 17.93
CA ARG A 435 -15.94 2.68 18.87
C ARG A 435 -16.92 2.29 19.98
N PRO A 436 -16.83 2.88 21.19
CA PRO A 436 -17.83 2.74 22.22
C PRO A 436 -19.20 3.18 21.71
N ALA A 437 -20.23 2.39 22.00
CA ALA A 437 -21.63 2.68 21.68
C ALA A 437 -22.52 2.22 22.83
N ASP A 438 -23.76 2.71 22.88
CA ASP A 438 -24.72 2.32 23.89
C ASP A 438 -24.90 0.81 23.92
N GLY A 439 -24.54 0.20 25.06
CA GLY A 439 -24.66 -1.25 25.27
C GLY A 439 -23.54 -2.10 24.65
N GLY A 440 -22.40 -1.51 24.22
CA GLY A 440 -21.28 -2.28 23.68
C GLY A 440 -20.31 -1.48 22.82
N THR A 441 -19.94 -2.04 21.66
CA THR A 441 -19.09 -1.36 20.67
C THR A 441 -19.73 -1.42 19.28
N ALA A 442 -19.45 -0.41 18.43
CA ALA A 442 -19.99 -0.33 17.08
C ALA A 442 -18.91 0.02 16.05
N ALA A 443 -19.07 -0.50 14.84
CA ALA A 443 -18.30 -0.11 13.67
C ALA A 443 -19.25 0.14 12.49
N ASP A 444 -18.85 1.07 11.60
CA ASP A 444 -19.61 1.37 10.38
C ASP A 444 -18.78 1.02 9.16
N VAL A 445 -19.35 0.25 8.25
CA VAL A 445 -18.72 -0.13 6.98
C VAL A 445 -19.51 0.39 5.78
N GLU A 446 -18.79 0.69 4.71
CA GLU A 446 -19.37 0.97 3.39
C GLU A 446 -18.96 -0.13 2.43
N ILE A 447 -19.93 -0.65 1.69
CA ILE A 447 -19.72 -1.67 0.66
C ILE A 447 -20.08 -1.06 -0.68
N ALA A 448 -19.06 -0.86 -1.52
CA ALA A 448 -19.25 -0.38 -2.88
C ALA A 448 -19.16 -1.54 -3.88
N LEU A 449 -20.08 -1.56 -4.80
CA LEU A 449 -20.15 -2.51 -5.92
C LEU A 449 -19.96 -1.72 -7.21
N VAL A 450 -18.91 -2.06 -7.94
CA VAL A 450 -18.54 -1.36 -9.17
C VAL A 450 -18.61 -2.31 -10.35
N GLU A 451 -19.50 -2.01 -11.29
CA GLU A 451 -19.56 -2.74 -12.56
C GLU A 451 -18.42 -2.31 -13.48
N LYS A 452 -17.71 -3.29 -14.05
CA LYS A 452 -16.63 -3.06 -15.00
C LYS A 452 -16.98 -3.66 -16.36
N THR A 453 -16.71 -2.91 -17.40
CA THR A 453 -16.83 -3.34 -18.80
C THR A 453 -15.44 -3.41 -19.43
N THR A 454 -15.34 -3.83 -20.68
CA THR A 454 -14.08 -3.76 -21.46
C THR A 454 -13.53 -2.33 -21.61
N LYS A 455 -14.41 -1.31 -21.42
CA LYS A 455 -14.04 0.12 -21.49
C LYS A 455 -13.72 0.73 -20.12
N GLY A 456 -13.82 -0.05 -19.04
CA GLY A 456 -13.57 0.38 -17.67
C GLY A 456 -14.81 0.39 -16.76
N PRO A 457 -14.70 0.94 -15.55
CA PRO A 457 -15.80 1.07 -14.59
C PRO A 457 -16.93 1.92 -15.13
N THR A 458 -18.18 1.54 -14.85
CA THR A 458 -19.36 2.23 -15.38
C THR A 458 -20.36 2.67 -14.33
N ASN A 459 -20.56 1.88 -13.28
CA ASN A 459 -21.61 2.13 -12.31
C ASN A 459 -21.12 1.78 -10.91
N VAL A 460 -21.26 2.71 -9.98
CA VAL A 460 -20.86 2.55 -8.58
C VAL A 460 -22.10 2.62 -7.70
N ARG A 461 -22.32 1.59 -6.89
CA ARG A 461 -23.40 1.56 -5.89
C ARG A 461 -22.78 1.36 -4.52
N VAL A 462 -23.08 2.24 -3.59
CA VAL A 462 -22.55 2.21 -2.23
C VAL A 462 -23.69 1.96 -1.25
N GLN A 463 -23.46 1.03 -0.32
CA GLN A 463 -24.36 0.73 0.80
C GLN A 463 -23.58 0.90 2.10
N SER A 464 -24.19 1.50 3.12
CA SER A 464 -23.63 1.60 4.47
C SER A 464 -24.31 0.58 5.38
N ALA A 465 -23.53 -0.03 6.26
CA ALA A 465 -24.01 -0.96 7.26
C ALA A 465 -23.33 -0.73 8.61
N GLY A 466 -24.10 -0.80 9.70
CA GLY A 466 -23.61 -0.74 11.07
C GLY A 466 -23.43 -2.14 11.66
N ILE A 467 -22.36 -2.34 12.39
CA ILE A 467 -22.06 -3.54 13.16
C ILE A 467 -22.11 -3.16 14.63
N GLN A 468 -22.85 -3.91 15.44
CA GLN A 468 -22.88 -3.74 16.90
C GLN A 468 -22.47 -5.04 17.59
N ILE A 469 -21.55 -4.94 18.54
CA ILE A 469 -21.16 -6.04 19.42
C ILE A 469 -21.59 -5.67 20.84
N PRO A 470 -22.57 -6.40 21.43
CA PRO A 470 -23.04 -6.12 22.78
C PRO A 470 -21.92 -6.25 23.83
N ALA A 471 -22.01 -5.48 24.90
CA ALA A 471 -21.07 -5.57 26.01
C ALA A 471 -21.00 -6.99 26.58
N GLY A 472 -19.80 -7.51 26.75
CA GLY A 472 -19.57 -8.88 27.24
C GLY A 472 -19.78 -9.99 26.20
N ALA A 473 -20.23 -9.70 24.97
CA ALA A 473 -20.27 -10.67 23.89
C ALA A 473 -18.89 -10.84 23.24
N ALA A 474 -18.56 -12.07 22.84
CA ALA A 474 -17.37 -12.33 22.03
C ALA A 474 -17.59 -11.75 20.62
N ALA A 475 -16.57 -11.06 20.09
CA ALA A 475 -16.59 -10.59 18.72
C ALA A 475 -16.58 -11.81 17.77
N PRO A 476 -17.48 -11.86 16.75
CA PRO A 476 -17.41 -12.90 15.73
C PRO A 476 -16.14 -12.68 14.86
N ALA A 477 -15.59 -13.76 14.30
CA ALA A 477 -14.43 -13.66 13.41
C ALA A 477 -14.74 -12.87 12.13
N VAL A 478 -15.96 -13.00 11.60
CA VAL A 478 -16.45 -12.32 10.41
C VAL A 478 -17.89 -11.84 10.60
N VAL A 479 -18.26 -10.77 9.90
CA VAL A 479 -19.65 -10.30 9.82
C VAL A 479 -20.14 -10.42 8.38
N PRO A 480 -21.26 -11.17 8.15
CA PRO A 480 -21.82 -11.34 6.82
C PRO A 480 -22.70 -10.15 6.39
N PHE A 481 -22.56 -9.73 5.14
CA PHE A 481 -23.44 -8.77 4.49
C PHE A 481 -24.00 -9.40 3.22
N SER A 482 -25.23 -9.03 2.87
CA SER A 482 -25.86 -9.47 1.63
C SER A 482 -26.16 -8.28 0.74
N ALA A 483 -25.83 -8.40 -0.52
CA ALA A 483 -26.15 -7.40 -1.53
C ALA A 483 -26.70 -8.08 -2.79
N THR A 484 -27.76 -7.50 -3.36
CA THR A 484 -28.35 -7.96 -4.62
C THR A 484 -28.44 -6.79 -5.59
N PHE A 485 -28.00 -6.99 -6.81
CA PHE A 485 -28.11 -5.98 -7.83
C PHE A 485 -28.28 -6.57 -9.25
N SER A 486 -28.88 -5.77 -10.13
CA SER A 486 -28.99 -6.12 -11.55
C SER A 486 -27.75 -5.70 -12.29
N LEU A 487 -27.22 -6.58 -13.13
CA LEU A 487 -26.05 -6.35 -13.96
C LEU A 487 -26.46 -5.72 -15.30
N ASN A 488 -25.65 -4.82 -15.82
CA ASN A 488 -25.73 -4.41 -17.21
C ASN A 488 -25.27 -5.52 -18.14
N ALA A 489 -25.84 -5.60 -19.33
CA ALA A 489 -25.51 -6.65 -20.30
C ALA A 489 -24.02 -6.64 -20.76
N GLN A 490 -23.35 -5.49 -20.63
CA GLN A 490 -21.94 -5.34 -21.01
C GLN A 490 -20.96 -5.54 -19.86
N THR A 491 -21.44 -5.87 -18.65
CA THR A 491 -20.60 -6.07 -17.48
C THR A 491 -19.77 -7.35 -17.62
N THR A 492 -18.46 -7.23 -17.53
CA THR A 492 -17.51 -8.34 -17.61
C THR A 492 -17.04 -8.80 -16.23
N SER A 493 -16.96 -7.87 -15.28
CA SER A 493 -16.58 -8.15 -13.90
C SER A 493 -17.23 -7.15 -12.94
N VAL A 494 -17.29 -7.51 -11.66
CA VAL A 494 -17.73 -6.62 -10.58
C VAL A 494 -16.60 -6.50 -9.58
N ARG A 495 -16.21 -5.26 -9.24
CA ARG A 495 -15.31 -5.01 -8.11
C ARG A 495 -16.13 -4.75 -6.87
N VAL A 496 -15.83 -5.51 -5.82
CA VAL A 496 -16.34 -5.28 -4.46
C VAL A 496 -15.27 -4.49 -3.69
N ILE A 497 -15.67 -3.39 -3.05
CA ILE A 497 -14.81 -2.57 -2.19
C ILE A 497 -15.51 -2.45 -0.84
N VAL A 498 -14.83 -2.83 0.23
CA VAL A 498 -15.33 -2.69 1.61
C VAL A 498 -14.45 -1.69 2.34
N ARG A 499 -15.05 -0.65 2.88
CA ARG A 499 -14.37 0.40 3.66
C ARG A 499 -14.83 0.37 5.11
N ASP A 500 -13.90 0.35 6.05
CA ASP A 500 -14.15 0.74 7.43
C ASP A 500 -14.21 2.28 7.52
N ARG A 501 -15.35 2.82 7.92
CA ARG A 501 -15.54 4.28 7.97
C ARG A 501 -14.71 4.96 9.03
N ALA A 502 -14.43 4.26 10.13
CA ALA A 502 -13.69 4.82 11.25
C ALA A 502 -12.19 4.94 10.94
N SER A 503 -11.53 3.94 10.39
CA SER A 503 -10.11 3.97 10.06
C SER A 503 -9.80 4.48 8.65
N GLY A 504 -10.81 4.50 7.75
CA GLY A 504 -10.62 4.76 6.33
C GLY A 504 -9.95 3.60 5.58
N LYS A 505 -9.53 2.52 6.26
CA LYS A 505 -8.98 1.32 5.64
C LYS A 505 -10.00 0.67 4.71
N PHE A 506 -9.54 0.06 3.64
CA PHE A 506 -10.43 -0.63 2.72
C PHE A 506 -9.82 -1.89 2.15
N GLY A 507 -10.70 -2.82 1.78
CA GLY A 507 -10.37 -4.02 1.03
C GLY A 507 -11.07 -4.01 -0.32
N SER A 508 -10.50 -4.69 -1.31
CA SER A 508 -11.17 -4.85 -2.59
C SER A 508 -10.83 -6.18 -3.25
N LEU A 509 -11.74 -6.66 -4.09
CA LEU A 509 -11.49 -7.80 -4.97
C LEU A 509 -12.35 -7.72 -6.23
N ASP A 510 -11.88 -8.34 -7.30
CA ASP A 510 -12.61 -8.44 -8.57
C ASP A 510 -13.30 -9.80 -8.71
N LEU A 511 -14.54 -9.79 -9.18
CA LEU A 511 -15.35 -10.95 -9.49
C LEU A 511 -15.54 -11.03 -11.02
N PRO A 512 -14.69 -11.76 -11.76
CA PRO A 512 -14.91 -12.00 -13.18
C PRO A 512 -16.18 -12.82 -13.39
N LEU A 513 -17.11 -12.33 -14.22
CA LEU A 513 -18.41 -12.97 -14.38
C LEU A 513 -18.37 -14.31 -15.12
N ASP A 514 -17.31 -14.55 -15.90
CA ASP A 514 -17.03 -15.81 -16.59
C ASP A 514 -16.50 -16.92 -15.64
N LYS A 515 -15.99 -16.53 -14.46
CA LYS A 515 -15.46 -17.45 -13.44
C LYS A 515 -16.45 -17.70 -12.30
N LEU A 516 -17.64 -17.14 -12.36
CA LEU A 516 -18.64 -17.39 -11.32
C LEU A 516 -19.15 -18.83 -11.36
N PRO A 517 -19.46 -19.43 -10.19
CA PRO A 517 -20.13 -20.73 -10.16
C PRO A 517 -21.42 -20.68 -10.97
N LYS A 518 -21.64 -21.68 -11.78
CA LYS A 518 -22.94 -21.85 -12.45
C LYS A 518 -23.99 -22.23 -11.39
N PRO A 519 -25.22 -21.71 -11.50
CA PRO A 519 -26.29 -22.01 -10.56
C PRO A 519 -26.60 -23.50 -10.49
#